data_0ae751b6bb878bea99af8707dc44ffab
#
_entry.id   0ae751b6bb878bea99af8707dc44ffab
#
_cell.length_a   1.000
_cell.length_b   1.000
_cell.length_c   1.000
_cell.angle_alpha   90.00
_cell.angle_beta   90.00
_cell.angle_gamma   90.00
#
_symmetry.space_group_name_H-M   'P 1'
#
loop_
_entity.id
_entity.type
_entity.pdbx_description
1 polymer ?
#
loop_
_entity_poly.entity_id
_entity_poly.type
_entity_poly.pdbx_seq_one_letter_code
_entity_poly.pdbx_strand_id
1 'polypeptide(L)'
;MKLEKLVGERFKERPADCVIDSHAIMVKGGYIKYMANGIYSSYLPLRRIVRKIEQILREEMDKIDGQEVQFPVVMPAAKMVLGMTHEEAAVHLVREYAQSYTKYPFMIYQIQTKFRDEARPRAGLIRVREFTMKDAYSFHTSQEDLEQYYEKCHAAYERIFERVGVPEVVSVKSDSGMMGGNISHEFMLLTPVGEDSIVLCDSCDYRANMEAAENISDIARDAESAALEKVYTPNVHTIEDVCNFFGDETKNSCKAVVYQQNVDDKYVVLFIRGDLEVNETKLVNFLGEQVHAAVITEECGLNAGYIGPVNLKVNGDAVVLYDKSLEGRNNLSCGANEAEHHYKGLDMERDVPNAEYHDFAKIQEGGICPKCGKKTVKISRGIEVGNIFQLGTKYTKSMNMT
;
A
#
# COMPACT_ATOMS: atom_id res chain seq x y z
N MET A 1 -27.49 -30.37 -19.13
CA MET A 1 -26.27 -31.09 -19.57
C MET A 1 -25.93 -32.12 -18.50
N LYS A 2 -25.67 -33.38 -18.88
CA LYS A 2 -25.27 -34.41 -17.92
C LYS A 2 -23.83 -34.20 -17.47
N LEU A 3 -23.54 -34.51 -16.23
CA LEU A 3 -22.21 -34.31 -15.62
C LEU A 3 -21.09 -35.09 -16.32
N GLU A 4 -21.42 -36.28 -16.85
CA GLU A 4 -20.55 -37.14 -17.64
C GLU A 4 -20.06 -36.52 -18.98
N LYS A 5 -20.80 -35.51 -19.48
CA LYS A 5 -20.49 -34.76 -20.70
C LYS A 5 -19.76 -33.45 -20.43
N LEU A 6 -19.46 -33.14 -19.18
CA LEU A 6 -18.78 -31.90 -18.81
C LEU A 6 -17.31 -32.03 -19.15
N VAL A 7 -16.82 -31.13 -20.02
CA VAL A 7 -15.39 -31.03 -20.34
C VAL A 7 -14.62 -30.53 -19.10
N GLY A 8 -13.50 -31.17 -18.80
CA GLY A 8 -12.65 -30.88 -17.67
C GLY A 8 -12.36 -32.13 -16.85
N GLU A 9 -11.12 -32.30 -16.47
CA GLU A 9 -10.68 -33.40 -15.60
C GLU A 9 -10.97 -33.05 -14.13
N ARG A 10 -11.27 -34.09 -13.33
CA ARG A 10 -11.46 -34.00 -11.91
C ARG A 10 -10.52 -34.99 -11.24
N PHE A 11 -9.87 -34.54 -10.17
CA PHE A 11 -8.88 -35.34 -9.46
C PHE A 11 -9.39 -35.71 -8.07
N LYS A 12 -9.06 -36.91 -7.60
CA LYS A 12 -9.34 -37.33 -6.22
C LYS A 12 -8.37 -36.69 -5.23
N GLU A 13 -7.12 -36.67 -5.62
CA GLU A 13 -6.02 -36.17 -4.80
C GLU A 13 -5.80 -34.67 -4.99
N ARG A 14 -5.19 -34.01 -4.01
CA ARG A 14 -4.73 -32.63 -4.09
C ARG A 14 -3.54 -32.57 -5.03
N PRO A 15 -3.55 -31.67 -6.04
CA PRO A 15 -2.36 -31.43 -6.86
C PRO A 15 -1.19 -30.93 -6.01
N ALA A 16 0.02 -31.46 -6.26
CA ALA A 16 1.21 -31.21 -5.43
C ALA A 16 1.66 -29.73 -5.45
N ASP A 17 1.39 -29.02 -6.53
CA ASP A 17 1.71 -27.62 -6.76
C ASP A 17 0.70 -26.63 -6.16
N CYS A 18 -0.42 -27.13 -5.62
CA CYS A 18 -1.47 -26.30 -5.03
C CYS A 18 -1.24 -26.12 -3.52
N VAL A 19 -0.59 -25.03 -3.13
CA VAL A 19 -0.29 -24.71 -1.72
C VAL A 19 -1.54 -24.39 -0.92
N ILE A 20 -2.43 -23.53 -1.44
CA ILE A 20 -3.65 -23.10 -0.76
C ILE A 20 -4.88 -23.91 -1.20
N ASP A 21 -5.88 -24.00 -0.31
CA ASP A 21 -7.06 -24.83 -0.52
C ASP A 21 -7.94 -24.37 -1.67
N SER A 22 -8.14 -23.06 -1.84
CA SER A 22 -8.94 -22.52 -2.96
C SER A 22 -8.35 -22.91 -4.31
N HIS A 23 -7.02 -22.82 -4.50
CA HIS A 23 -6.35 -23.27 -5.71
C HIS A 23 -6.52 -24.79 -5.91
N ALA A 24 -6.28 -25.57 -4.87
CA ALA A 24 -6.43 -27.02 -4.91
C ALA A 24 -7.86 -27.45 -5.28
N ILE A 25 -8.89 -26.84 -4.69
CA ILE A 25 -10.30 -27.10 -4.98
C ILE A 25 -10.64 -26.76 -6.43
N MET A 26 -10.17 -25.62 -6.94
CA MET A 26 -10.44 -25.18 -8.31
C MET A 26 -9.84 -26.11 -9.36
N VAL A 27 -8.60 -26.55 -9.18
CA VAL A 27 -7.95 -27.51 -10.09
C VAL A 27 -8.60 -28.87 -9.94
N LYS A 28 -8.74 -29.38 -8.71
CA LYS A 28 -9.32 -30.68 -8.40
C LYS A 28 -10.76 -30.82 -8.90
N GLY A 29 -11.55 -29.75 -8.77
CA GLY A 29 -12.96 -29.72 -9.16
C GLY A 29 -13.20 -29.48 -10.67
N GLY A 30 -12.15 -29.26 -11.46
CA GLY A 30 -12.28 -28.95 -12.88
C GLY A 30 -12.90 -27.58 -13.16
N TYR A 31 -12.52 -26.56 -12.39
CA TYR A 31 -12.90 -25.16 -12.61
C TYR A 31 -11.88 -24.45 -13.48
N ILE A 32 -10.59 -24.70 -13.24
CA ILE A 32 -9.46 -24.10 -13.96
C ILE A 32 -8.47 -25.15 -14.45
N LYS A 33 -7.74 -24.79 -15.49
CA LYS A 33 -6.59 -25.56 -16.00
C LYS A 33 -5.39 -24.63 -16.15
N TYR A 34 -4.27 -25.05 -15.62
CA TYR A 34 -2.99 -24.37 -15.77
C TYR A 34 -2.57 -24.30 -17.25
N MET A 35 -2.17 -23.14 -17.72
CA MET A 35 -1.59 -22.91 -19.06
C MET A 35 -0.14 -22.50 -18.95
N ALA A 36 0.14 -21.49 -18.12
CA ALA A 36 1.46 -21.01 -17.79
C ALA A 36 1.43 -20.36 -16.38
N ASN A 37 2.56 -19.97 -15.86
CA ASN A 37 2.63 -19.36 -14.54
C ASN A 37 1.79 -18.07 -14.47
N GLY A 38 0.76 -18.07 -13.62
CA GLY A 38 -0.20 -16.97 -13.50
C GLY A 38 -1.22 -16.87 -14.66
N ILE A 39 -1.34 -17.90 -15.51
CA ILE A 39 -2.28 -17.94 -16.64
C ILE A 39 -3.07 -19.24 -16.60
N TYR A 40 -4.40 -19.14 -16.58
CA TYR A 40 -5.30 -20.26 -16.45
C TYR A 40 -6.43 -20.22 -17.47
N SER A 41 -6.77 -21.37 -18.00
CA SER A 41 -8.03 -21.57 -18.75
C SER A 41 -9.17 -21.87 -17.79
N SER A 42 -10.35 -21.35 -18.08
CA SER A 42 -11.58 -21.56 -17.30
C SER A 42 -12.47 -22.59 -17.94
N TYR A 43 -12.87 -23.62 -17.19
CA TYR A 43 -13.91 -24.55 -17.59
C TYR A 43 -15.32 -24.01 -17.33
N LEU A 44 -16.33 -24.70 -17.86
CA LEU A 44 -17.73 -24.27 -17.77
C LEU A 44 -18.22 -23.96 -16.35
N PRO A 45 -17.87 -24.73 -15.28
CA PRO A 45 -18.31 -24.40 -13.93
C PRO A 45 -17.85 -23.00 -13.49
N LEU A 46 -16.57 -22.67 -13.68
CA LEU A 46 -16.06 -21.33 -13.36
C LEU A 46 -16.70 -20.25 -14.24
N ARG A 47 -16.82 -20.49 -15.56
CA ARG A 47 -17.44 -19.50 -16.47
C ARG A 47 -18.88 -19.17 -16.10
N ARG A 48 -19.63 -20.12 -15.54
CA ARG A 48 -20.99 -19.85 -15.01
C ARG A 48 -20.97 -18.96 -13.75
N ILE A 49 -20.01 -19.17 -12.86
CA ILE A 49 -19.83 -18.33 -11.67
C ILE A 49 -19.44 -16.91 -12.10
N VAL A 50 -18.42 -16.79 -12.93
CA VAL A 50 -17.93 -15.50 -13.44
C VAL A 50 -19.04 -14.70 -14.11
N ARG A 51 -19.85 -15.31 -14.98
CA ARG A 51 -20.99 -14.64 -15.63
C ARG A 51 -22.03 -14.12 -14.62
N LYS A 52 -22.27 -14.83 -13.52
CA LYS A 52 -23.18 -14.33 -12.46
C LYS A 52 -22.59 -13.13 -11.73
N ILE A 53 -21.29 -13.16 -11.45
CA ILE A 53 -20.58 -12.02 -10.83
C ILE A 53 -20.60 -10.83 -11.79
N GLU A 54 -20.25 -11.03 -13.05
CA GLU A 54 -20.30 -10.00 -14.09
C GLU A 54 -21.70 -9.37 -14.21
N GLN A 55 -22.77 -10.17 -14.10
CA GLN A 55 -24.14 -9.66 -14.14
C GLN A 55 -24.47 -8.80 -12.91
N ILE A 56 -24.04 -9.20 -11.71
CA ILE A 56 -24.20 -8.38 -10.50
C ILE A 56 -23.45 -7.05 -10.65
N LEU A 57 -22.24 -7.08 -11.19
CA LEU A 57 -21.45 -5.87 -11.45
C LEU A 57 -22.19 -4.92 -12.41
N ARG A 58 -22.74 -5.42 -13.52
CA ARG A 58 -23.53 -4.61 -14.47
C ARG A 58 -24.71 -3.94 -13.77
N GLU A 59 -25.51 -4.72 -13.08
CA GLU A 59 -26.71 -4.23 -12.39
C GLU A 59 -26.41 -3.13 -11.37
N GLU A 60 -25.30 -3.23 -10.63
CA GLU A 60 -24.93 -2.20 -9.66
C GLU A 60 -24.29 -0.97 -10.31
N MET A 61 -23.56 -1.14 -11.41
CA MET A 61 -23.03 0.00 -12.18
C MET A 61 -24.16 0.74 -12.91
N ASP A 62 -25.12 0.03 -13.51
CA ASP A 62 -26.29 0.63 -14.18
C ASP A 62 -27.15 1.44 -13.19
N LYS A 63 -27.29 0.99 -11.93
CA LYS A 63 -28.02 1.73 -10.87
C LYS A 63 -27.39 3.08 -10.49
N ILE A 64 -26.14 3.30 -10.83
CA ILE A 64 -25.44 4.57 -10.61
C ILE A 64 -25.14 5.28 -11.94
N ASP A 65 -25.97 5.02 -12.95
CA ASP A 65 -25.94 5.63 -14.29
C ASP A 65 -24.64 5.34 -15.08
N GLY A 66 -23.99 4.21 -14.81
CA GLY A 66 -22.84 3.73 -15.57
C GLY A 66 -23.24 3.22 -16.95
N GLN A 67 -22.41 3.51 -17.94
CA GLN A 67 -22.60 3.05 -19.32
C GLN A 67 -21.54 2.02 -19.69
N GLU A 68 -21.94 0.79 -20.01
CA GLU A 68 -21.00 -0.26 -20.42
C GLU A 68 -20.39 0.06 -21.77
N VAL A 69 -19.06 0.10 -21.82
CA VAL A 69 -18.26 0.25 -23.05
C VAL A 69 -17.25 -0.89 -23.14
N GLN A 70 -16.46 -0.95 -24.20
CA GLN A 70 -15.37 -1.89 -24.31
C GLN A 70 -14.15 -1.22 -24.95
N PHE A 71 -13.03 -1.22 -24.23
CA PHE A 71 -11.76 -0.76 -24.76
C PHE A 71 -10.98 -1.90 -25.41
N PRO A 72 -10.04 -1.61 -26.33
CA PRO A 72 -9.12 -2.62 -26.85
C PRO A 72 -8.24 -3.22 -25.75
N VAL A 73 -7.91 -4.51 -25.83
CA VAL A 73 -6.93 -5.15 -24.96
C VAL A 73 -5.50 -4.70 -25.30
N VAL A 74 -5.26 -4.45 -26.60
CA VAL A 74 -3.97 -4.00 -27.12
C VAL A 74 -3.97 -2.48 -27.22
N MET A 75 -3.03 -1.87 -26.55
CA MET A 75 -2.87 -0.41 -26.49
C MET A 75 -1.67 0.05 -27.32
N PRO A 76 -1.76 1.21 -28.03
CA PRO A 76 -0.65 1.76 -28.74
C PRO A 76 0.43 2.30 -27.77
N ALA A 77 1.69 1.96 -28.05
CA ALA A 77 2.88 2.49 -27.42
C ALA A 77 3.99 2.59 -28.50
N ALA A 78 5.25 2.77 -28.14
CA ALA A 78 6.36 2.65 -29.10
C ALA A 78 6.35 1.27 -29.81
N LYS A 79 5.87 0.24 -29.09
CA LYS A 79 5.39 -1.03 -29.62
C LYS A 79 4.00 -1.27 -29.04
N MET A 80 3.16 -2.11 -29.67
CA MET A 80 1.87 -2.51 -29.11
C MET A 80 2.09 -3.23 -27.79
N VAL A 81 1.30 -2.88 -26.76
CA VAL A 81 1.32 -3.48 -25.43
C VAL A 81 -0.05 -3.99 -25.03
N LEU A 82 -0.09 -4.98 -24.16
CA LEU A 82 -1.35 -5.42 -23.54
C LEU A 82 -1.74 -4.44 -22.42
N GLY A 83 -3.03 -4.11 -22.33
CA GLY A 83 -3.54 -3.15 -21.35
C GLY A 83 -3.39 -3.68 -19.93
N MET A 84 -2.58 -2.99 -19.12
CA MET A 84 -2.49 -3.21 -17.66
C MET A 84 -3.63 -2.50 -16.94
N THR A 85 -4.04 -1.35 -17.48
CA THR A 85 -5.11 -0.45 -17.00
C THR A 85 -5.60 0.40 -18.17
N HIS A 86 -6.73 1.10 -18.05
CA HIS A 86 -7.36 1.76 -19.20
C HIS A 86 -7.78 3.22 -18.93
N GLU A 87 -7.18 3.94 -17.99
CA GLU A 87 -7.45 5.37 -17.74
C GLU A 87 -7.27 6.21 -19.01
N GLU A 88 -6.16 6.02 -19.71
CA GLU A 88 -5.87 6.73 -20.96
C GLU A 88 -6.87 6.37 -22.08
N ALA A 89 -7.25 5.10 -22.18
CA ALA A 89 -8.24 4.68 -23.16
C ALA A 89 -9.62 5.28 -22.86
N ALA A 90 -9.98 5.40 -21.56
CA ALA A 90 -11.22 6.03 -21.15
C ALA A 90 -11.24 7.52 -21.54
N VAL A 91 -10.19 8.26 -21.22
CA VAL A 91 -10.07 9.68 -21.62
C VAL A 91 -10.07 9.81 -23.16
N HIS A 92 -9.35 8.97 -23.87
CA HIS A 92 -9.31 8.99 -25.34
C HIS A 92 -10.72 8.77 -25.94
N LEU A 93 -11.51 7.86 -25.39
CA LEU A 93 -12.85 7.58 -25.89
C LEU A 93 -13.81 8.77 -25.71
N VAL A 94 -13.72 9.45 -24.55
CA VAL A 94 -14.75 10.45 -24.18
C VAL A 94 -14.35 11.89 -24.45
N ARG A 95 -13.08 12.21 -24.69
CA ARG A 95 -12.60 13.59 -24.81
C ARG A 95 -13.32 14.42 -25.88
N GLU A 96 -13.76 13.78 -26.97
CA GLU A 96 -14.51 14.46 -28.05
C GLU A 96 -16.00 14.63 -27.69
N TYR A 97 -16.55 13.70 -26.92
CA TYR A 97 -17.91 13.79 -26.40
C TYR A 97 -18.03 14.84 -25.30
N ALA A 98 -17.04 14.93 -24.45
CA ALA A 98 -17.03 15.73 -23.22
C ALA A 98 -16.63 17.21 -23.44
N GLN A 99 -16.94 17.79 -24.63
CA GLN A 99 -16.59 19.18 -25.00
C GLN A 99 -17.51 20.25 -24.37
N SER A 100 -18.60 19.85 -23.73
CA SER A 100 -19.56 20.77 -23.12
C SER A 100 -19.87 20.35 -21.69
N TYR A 101 -19.89 21.31 -20.76
CA TYR A 101 -20.28 21.10 -19.37
C TYR A 101 -21.68 20.48 -19.21
N THR A 102 -22.56 20.64 -20.22
CA THR A 102 -23.91 20.05 -20.21
C THR A 102 -23.91 18.52 -20.36
N LYS A 103 -22.76 17.93 -20.68
CA LYS A 103 -22.59 16.48 -20.78
C LYS A 103 -22.21 15.82 -19.47
N TYR A 104 -21.77 16.60 -18.48
CA TYR A 104 -21.34 16.10 -17.18
C TYR A 104 -22.49 16.15 -16.15
N PRO A 105 -22.45 15.31 -15.11
CA PRO A 105 -21.52 14.20 -14.93
C PRO A 105 -21.93 12.99 -15.78
N PHE A 106 -20.98 12.10 -16.04
CA PHE A 106 -21.25 10.79 -16.65
C PHE A 106 -20.22 9.77 -16.21
N MET A 107 -20.56 8.48 -16.27
CA MET A 107 -19.66 7.37 -16.02
C MET A 107 -19.71 6.35 -17.16
N ILE A 108 -18.54 5.84 -17.52
CA ILE A 108 -18.39 4.67 -18.40
C ILE A 108 -17.67 3.56 -17.61
N TYR A 109 -17.99 2.30 -17.92
CA TYR A 109 -17.31 1.16 -17.33
C TYR A 109 -17.15 0.04 -18.35
N GLN A 110 -16.22 -0.88 -18.07
CA GLN A 110 -16.09 -2.12 -18.83
C GLN A 110 -15.86 -3.31 -17.91
N ILE A 111 -16.06 -4.50 -18.46
CA ILE A 111 -15.62 -5.77 -17.89
C ILE A 111 -14.71 -6.43 -18.93
N GLN A 112 -13.39 -6.34 -18.71
CA GLN A 112 -12.41 -6.70 -19.74
C GLN A 112 -11.20 -7.39 -19.12
N THR A 113 -10.55 -8.24 -19.90
CA THR A 113 -9.26 -8.84 -19.55
C THR A 113 -8.18 -7.78 -19.41
N LYS A 114 -7.37 -7.93 -18.35
CA LYS A 114 -6.12 -7.20 -18.13
C LYS A 114 -4.96 -8.18 -18.15
N PHE A 115 -3.82 -7.70 -18.60
CA PHE A 115 -2.58 -8.43 -18.49
C PHE A 115 -1.56 -7.59 -17.73
N ARG A 116 -1.02 -8.16 -16.65
CA ARG A 116 0.07 -7.57 -15.86
C ARG A 116 1.19 -8.58 -15.77
N ASP A 117 2.41 -8.22 -16.17
CA ASP A 117 3.56 -9.11 -16.11
C ASP A 117 4.04 -9.29 -14.66
N GLU A 118 3.18 -9.92 -13.85
CA GLU A 118 3.45 -10.21 -12.45
C GLU A 118 4.68 -11.11 -12.33
N ALA A 119 5.69 -10.63 -11.63
CA ALA A 119 6.96 -11.34 -11.49
C ALA A 119 6.83 -12.65 -10.70
N ARG A 120 5.91 -12.72 -9.72
CA ARG A 120 5.74 -13.84 -8.79
C ARG A 120 4.28 -14.28 -8.66
N PRO A 121 3.65 -14.76 -9.75
CA PRO A 121 2.27 -15.24 -9.67
C PRO A 121 2.20 -16.46 -8.76
N ARG A 122 1.15 -16.54 -7.93
CA ARG A 122 0.98 -17.58 -6.92
C ARG A 122 -0.46 -17.70 -6.45
N ALA A 123 -0.74 -18.72 -5.66
CA ALA A 123 -2.05 -18.91 -5.01
C ALA A 123 -3.24 -19.02 -5.98
N GLY A 124 -3.06 -19.69 -7.12
CA GLY A 124 -4.13 -19.92 -8.10
C GLY A 124 -4.60 -18.62 -8.74
N LEU A 125 -5.87 -18.26 -8.55
CA LEU A 125 -6.45 -17.04 -9.11
C LEU A 125 -6.27 -15.79 -8.24
N ILE A 126 -5.58 -15.88 -7.10
CA ILE A 126 -5.39 -14.72 -6.21
C ILE A 126 -4.34 -13.76 -6.80
N ARG A 127 -3.21 -14.29 -7.28
CA ARG A 127 -2.15 -13.47 -7.89
C ARG A 127 -1.74 -14.03 -9.24
N VAL A 128 -2.28 -13.43 -10.29
CA VAL A 128 -2.20 -13.92 -11.67
C VAL A 128 -1.67 -12.82 -12.60
N ARG A 129 -1.29 -13.21 -13.81
CA ARG A 129 -0.88 -12.31 -14.89
C ARG A 129 -2.06 -11.86 -15.76
N GLU A 130 -3.00 -12.76 -16.01
CA GLU A 130 -4.19 -12.50 -16.83
C GLU A 130 -5.45 -12.67 -15.97
N PHE A 131 -6.30 -11.65 -15.93
CA PHE A 131 -7.53 -11.65 -15.15
C PHE A 131 -8.58 -10.72 -15.76
N THR A 132 -9.84 -10.95 -15.40
CA THR A 132 -10.94 -10.05 -15.77
C THR A 132 -11.13 -9.01 -14.69
N MET A 133 -11.19 -7.73 -15.09
CA MET A 133 -11.44 -6.59 -14.20
C MET A 133 -12.69 -5.84 -14.67
N LYS A 134 -13.56 -5.45 -13.73
CA LYS A 134 -14.50 -4.37 -13.95
C LYS A 134 -13.79 -3.07 -13.56
N ASP A 135 -13.60 -2.19 -14.49
CA ASP A 135 -13.05 -0.85 -14.30
C ASP A 135 -14.04 0.20 -14.79
N ALA A 136 -14.23 1.25 -13.99
CA ALA A 136 -15.18 2.32 -14.22
C ALA A 136 -14.52 3.69 -14.04
N TYR A 137 -14.92 4.63 -14.86
CA TYR A 137 -14.35 5.98 -14.96
C TYR A 137 -15.48 7.00 -14.99
N SER A 138 -15.52 7.87 -13.99
CA SER A 138 -16.50 8.95 -13.92
C SER A 138 -15.86 10.31 -14.19
N PHE A 139 -16.60 11.20 -14.79
CA PHE A 139 -16.15 12.50 -15.24
C PHE A 139 -17.06 13.58 -14.68
N HIS A 140 -16.48 14.62 -14.07
CA HIS A 140 -17.15 15.66 -13.29
C HIS A 140 -16.61 17.04 -13.63
N THR A 141 -17.41 18.08 -13.39
CA THR A 141 -16.99 19.48 -13.56
C THR A 141 -16.57 20.16 -12.27
N SER A 142 -16.81 19.53 -11.11
CA SER A 142 -16.42 20.06 -9.81
C SER A 142 -15.95 18.94 -8.88
N GLN A 143 -15.15 19.32 -7.89
CA GLN A 143 -14.68 18.41 -6.84
C GLN A 143 -15.87 17.90 -5.98
N GLU A 144 -16.83 18.77 -5.67
CA GLU A 144 -18.01 18.39 -4.89
C GLU A 144 -18.85 17.32 -5.57
N ASP A 145 -19.11 17.45 -6.88
CA ASP A 145 -19.83 16.42 -7.64
C ASP A 145 -19.06 15.09 -7.70
N LEU A 146 -17.72 15.14 -7.86
CA LEU A 146 -16.87 13.97 -7.78
C LEU A 146 -16.98 13.27 -6.42
N GLU A 147 -16.93 14.00 -5.32
CA GLU A 147 -17.04 13.46 -3.96
C GLU A 147 -18.40 12.80 -3.72
N GLN A 148 -19.49 13.44 -4.12
CA GLN A 148 -20.83 12.84 -4.02
C GLN A 148 -20.96 11.57 -4.85
N TYR A 149 -20.36 11.54 -6.03
CA TYR A 149 -20.38 10.37 -6.89
C TYR A 149 -19.48 9.24 -6.36
N TYR A 150 -18.36 9.60 -5.74
CA TYR A 150 -17.47 8.67 -5.05
C TYR A 150 -18.20 7.87 -3.95
N GLU A 151 -19.03 8.55 -3.14
CA GLU A 151 -19.85 7.89 -2.12
C GLU A 151 -20.90 6.95 -2.76
N LYS A 152 -21.50 7.31 -3.89
CA LYS A 152 -22.40 6.41 -4.63
C LYS A 152 -21.67 5.17 -5.13
N CYS A 153 -20.44 5.32 -5.65
CA CYS A 153 -19.60 4.21 -6.06
C CYS A 153 -19.22 3.32 -4.87
N HIS A 154 -18.84 3.92 -3.74
CA HIS A 154 -18.50 3.17 -2.52
C HIS A 154 -19.67 2.29 -2.08
N ALA A 155 -20.86 2.86 -1.95
CA ALA A 155 -22.06 2.11 -1.60
C ALA A 155 -22.45 1.02 -2.65
N ALA A 156 -22.17 1.26 -3.94
CA ALA A 156 -22.39 0.26 -4.97
C ALA A 156 -21.46 -0.95 -4.81
N TYR A 157 -20.19 -0.72 -4.46
CA TYR A 157 -19.24 -1.81 -4.19
C TYR A 157 -19.63 -2.64 -2.95
N GLU A 158 -20.09 -2.00 -1.87
CA GLU A 158 -20.60 -2.74 -0.71
C GLU A 158 -21.74 -3.69 -1.09
N ARG A 159 -22.73 -3.20 -1.87
CA ARG A 159 -23.82 -4.04 -2.37
C ARG A 159 -23.35 -5.15 -3.32
N ILE A 160 -22.31 -4.89 -4.14
CA ILE A 160 -21.72 -5.91 -5.01
C ILE A 160 -21.17 -7.05 -4.16
N PHE A 161 -20.36 -6.78 -3.14
CA PHE A 161 -19.74 -7.82 -2.32
C PHE A 161 -20.78 -8.59 -1.49
N GLU A 162 -21.79 -7.92 -0.96
CA GLU A 162 -22.92 -8.57 -0.30
C GLU A 162 -23.64 -9.53 -1.26
N ARG A 163 -23.99 -9.08 -2.47
CA ARG A 163 -24.70 -9.87 -3.49
C ARG A 163 -23.86 -11.02 -4.06
N VAL A 164 -22.57 -10.85 -4.16
CA VAL A 164 -21.63 -11.92 -4.59
C VAL A 164 -21.48 -12.99 -3.50
N GLY A 165 -21.82 -12.67 -2.24
CA GLY A 165 -21.78 -13.59 -1.10
C GLY A 165 -20.46 -13.59 -0.34
N VAL A 166 -19.77 -12.44 -0.31
CA VAL A 166 -18.55 -12.21 0.48
C VAL A 166 -18.74 -10.98 1.41
N PRO A 167 -19.69 -11.04 2.36
CA PRO A 167 -20.00 -9.90 3.23
C PRO A 167 -18.87 -9.53 4.20
N GLU A 168 -17.85 -10.38 4.32
CA GLU A 168 -16.63 -10.14 5.13
C GLU A 168 -15.66 -9.15 4.50
N VAL A 169 -15.96 -8.66 3.30
CA VAL A 169 -15.17 -7.60 2.65
C VAL A 169 -15.35 -6.30 3.42
N VAL A 170 -14.23 -5.68 3.77
CA VAL A 170 -14.19 -4.39 4.46
C VAL A 170 -13.56 -3.32 3.57
N SER A 171 -14.13 -2.13 3.60
CA SER A 171 -13.51 -0.95 2.97
C SER A 171 -12.45 -0.38 3.89
N VAL A 172 -11.27 -0.11 3.37
CA VAL A 172 -10.12 0.44 4.11
C VAL A 172 -9.58 1.66 3.38
N LYS A 173 -9.16 2.68 4.13
CA LYS A 173 -8.41 3.80 3.56
C LYS A 173 -7.09 3.28 3.00
N SER A 174 -6.76 3.66 1.79
CA SER A 174 -5.53 3.24 1.11
C SER A 174 -4.70 4.42 0.63
N ASP A 175 -3.46 4.15 0.28
CA ASP A 175 -2.61 5.08 -0.45
C ASP A 175 -2.97 5.08 -1.93
N SER A 176 -3.07 6.25 -2.56
CA SER A 176 -3.39 6.35 -3.98
C SER A 176 -2.20 6.04 -4.90
N GLY A 177 -0.99 6.00 -4.36
CA GLY A 177 0.24 5.64 -5.06
C GLY A 177 0.45 6.37 -6.38
N MET A 178 0.93 5.65 -7.37
CA MET A 178 1.17 6.18 -8.71
C MET A 178 -0.10 6.59 -9.47
N MET A 179 -1.28 6.12 -9.06
CA MET A 179 -2.56 6.50 -9.69
C MET A 179 -2.85 7.99 -9.51
N GLY A 180 -2.41 8.58 -8.40
CA GLY A 180 -2.65 9.97 -8.04
C GLY A 180 -4.01 10.20 -7.40
N GLY A 181 -4.27 11.45 -6.99
CA GLY A 181 -5.46 11.82 -6.23
C GLY A 181 -5.24 11.77 -4.71
N ASN A 182 -6.20 12.30 -3.96
CA ASN A 182 -6.04 12.51 -2.52
C ASN A 182 -6.77 11.47 -1.66
N ILE A 183 -7.74 10.77 -2.23
CA ILE A 183 -8.59 9.81 -1.52
C ILE A 183 -8.66 8.51 -2.31
N SER A 184 -8.40 7.41 -1.65
CA SER A 184 -8.62 6.07 -2.17
C SER A 184 -9.08 5.12 -1.08
N HIS A 185 -9.90 4.14 -1.49
CA HIS A 185 -10.28 3.02 -0.65
C HIS A 185 -10.05 1.71 -1.40
N GLU A 186 -9.58 0.74 -0.66
CA GLU A 186 -9.51 -0.66 -1.09
C GLU A 186 -10.60 -1.47 -0.38
N PHE A 187 -11.15 -2.43 -1.08
CA PHE A 187 -12.09 -3.40 -0.53
C PHE A 187 -11.33 -4.70 -0.29
N MET A 188 -11.18 -5.06 0.98
CA MET A 188 -10.31 -6.14 1.43
C MET A 188 -11.13 -7.30 1.98
N LEU A 189 -10.97 -8.49 1.38
CA LEU A 189 -11.47 -9.73 1.96
C LEU A 189 -10.51 -10.17 3.06
N LEU A 190 -10.95 -10.10 4.31
CA LEU A 190 -10.14 -10.51 5.46
C LEU A 190 -9.97 -12.03 5.47
N THR A 191 -8.74 -12.49 5.36
CA THR A 191 -8.39 -13.92 5.33
C THR A 191 -6.94 -14.15 5.70
N PRO A 192 -6.61 -15.23 6.46
CA PRO A 192 -5.23 -15.55 6.82
C PRO A 192 -4.30 -15.84 5.63
N VAL A 193 -4.86 -16.22 4.48
CA VAL A 193 -4.09 -16.46 3.24
C VAL A 193 -3.83 -15.19 2.43
N GLY A 194 -4.32 -14.04 2.91
CA GLY A 194 -4.08 -12.74 2.29
C GLY A 194 -2.62 -12.31 2.39
N GLU A 195 -2.19 -11.49 1.44
CA GLU A 195 -0.82 -10.99 1.37
C GLU A 195 -0.67 -9.60 1.97
N ASP A 196 -1.75 -8.81 1.98
CA ASP A 196 -1.74 -7.44 2.45
C ASP A 196 -1.99 -7.37 3.96
N SER A 197 -1.38 -6.38 4.61
CA SER A 197 -1.57 -6.10 6.03
C SER A 197 -2.60 -5.00 6.21
N ILE A 198 -3.68 -5.33 6.92
CA ILE A 198 -4.83 -4.45 7.14
C ILE A 198 -4.89 -4.03 8.60
N VAL A 199 -4.91 -2.74 8.82
CA VAL A 199 -5.01 -2.12 10.15
C VAL A 199 -6.48 -1.90 10.48
N LEU A 200 -6.93 -2.47 11.58
CA LEU A 200 -8.30 -2.39 12.09
C LEU A 200 -8.29 -1.87 13.53
N CYS A 201 -9.36 -1.23 13.95
CA CYS A 201 -9.57 -0.88 15.35
C CYS A 201 -10.74 -1.68 15.92
N ASP A 202 -10.53 -2.34 17.07
CA ASP A 202 -11.59 -3.08 17.76
C ASP A 202 -12.64 -2.18 18.47
N SER A 203 -12.32 -0.89 18.63
CA SER A 203 -13.16 0.05 19.41
C SER A 203 -13.92 1.05 18.55
N CYS A 204 -13.57 1.18 17.26
CA CYS A 204 -14.25 2.06 16.32
C CYS A 204 -14.13 1.53 14.89
N ASP A 205 -14.65 2.28 13.93
CA ASP A 205 -14.67 1.96 12.50
C ASP A 205 -13.37 2.32 11.74
N TYR A 206 -12.28 2.67 12.45
CA TYR A 206 -11.01 2.95 11.79
C TYR A 206 -10.48 1.71 11.07
N ARG A 207 -10.21 1.87 9.77
CA ARG A 207 -9.66 0.83 8.89
C ARG A 207 -8.75 1.47 7.86
N ALA A 208 -7.55 0.94 7.69
CA ALA A 208 -6.60 1.39 6.69
C ALA A 208 -5.73 0.22 6.21
N ASN A 209 -5.17 0.32 5.00
CA ASN A 209 -4.04 -0.55 4.68
C ASN A 209 -2.79 -0.08 5.44
N MET A 210 -1.76 -0.93 5.52
CA MET A 210 -0.55 -0.62 6.29
C MET A 210 0.17 0.63 5.76
N GLU A 211 0.10 0.86 4.46
CA GLU A 211 0.77 1.96 3.77
C GLU A 211 0.19 3.32 4.15
N ALA A 212 -1.14 3.39 4.34
CA ALA A 212 -1.85 4.63 4.67
C ALA A 212 -2.14 4.79 6.17
N ALA A 213 -1.89 3.77 7.00
CA ALA A 213 -2.21 3.81 8.42
C ALA A 213 -1.30 4.80 9.16
N GLU A 214 -1.90 5.76 9.88
CA GLU A 214 -1.19 6.73 10.71
C GLU A 214 -0.70 6.08 12.00
N ASN A 215 0.56 6.33 12.37
CA ASN A 215 1.13 5.86 13.64
C ASN A 215 1.11 6.95 14.69
N ILE A 216 0.53 6.66 15.87
CA ILE A 216 0.50 7.56 17.02
C ILE A 216 1.46 7.03 18.09
N SER A 217 2.42 7.86 18.48
CA SER A 217 3.33 7.53 19.59
C SER A 217 2.61 7.67 20.93
N ASP A 218 2.82 6.71 21.82
CA ASP A 218 2.21 6.65 23.16
C ASP A 218 3.19 6.92 24.30
N ILE A 219 4.44 7.21 23.97
CA ILE A 219 5.51 7.36 24.95
C ILE A 219 5.76 8.86 25.20
N ALA A 220 5.51 9.26 26.42
CA ALA A 220 5.73 10.63 26.86
C ALA A 220 7.22 10.90 27.17
N ARG A 221 7.56 12.19 27.29
CA ARG A 221 8.83 12.67 27.81
C ARG A 221 8.97 12.33 29.30
N ASP A 222 10.14 11.88 29.70
CA ASP A 222 10.47 11.72 31.13
C ASP A 222 10.58 13.09 31.82
N ALA A 223 10.24 13.13 33.13
CA ALA A 223 10.24 14.36 33.90
C ALA A 223 11.65 14.98 34.04
N GLU A 224 12.69 14.14 34.11
CA GLU A 224 14.09 14.56 34.20
C GLU A 224 14.87 14.13 32.96
N SER A 225 15.67 15.03 32.40
CA SER A 225 16.52 14.76 31.24
C SER A 225 17.97 14.58 31.75
N ALA A 226 18.52 13.41 31.47
CA ALA A 226 19.92 13.10 31.72
C ALA A 226 20.85 13.93 30.81
N ALA A 227 22.10 14.12 31.23
CA ALA A 227 23.11 14.72 30.37
C ALA A 227 23.43 13.79 29.19
N LEU A 228 23.74 14.37 28.03
CA LEU A 228 24.25 13.64 26.88
C LEU A 228 25.66 13.11 27.18
N GLU A 229 25.81 11.79 27.16
CA GLU A 229 27.07 11.12 27.46
C GLU A 229 27.52 10.28 26.28
N LYS A 230 28.76 10.48 25.82
CA LYS A 230 29.37 9.64 24.78
C LYS A 230 30.07 8.45 25.43
N VAL A 231 29.68 7.23 25.03
CA VAL A 231 30.16 5.98 25.65
C VAL A 231 30.86 5.13 24.60
N TYR A 232 31.99 4.53 24.98
CA TYR A 232 32.68 3.53 24.16
C TYR A 232 31.93 2.21 24.21
N THR A 233 31.49 1.71 23.06
CA THR A 233 30.63 0.53 22.88
C THR A 233 31.22 -0.41 21.82
N PRO A 234 32.29 -1.16 22.17
CA PRO A 234 33.00 -2.01 21.21
C PRO A 234 32.11 -3.17 20.72
N ASN A 235 32.11 -3.41 19.40
CA ASN A 235 31.34 -4.46 18.74
C ASN A 235 29.81 -4.37 18.91
N VAL A 236 29.28 -3.18 19.20
CA VAL A 236 27.85 -2.91 19.31
C VAL A 236 27.40 -2.21 18.03
N HIS A 237 26.50 -2.83 17.24
CA HIS A 237 26.11 -2.30 15.93
C HIS A 237 24.60 -2.24 15.72
N THR A 238 23.84 -3.15 16.33
CA THR A 238 22.38 -3.21 16.17
C THR A 238 21.70 -2.49 17.32
N ILE A 239 20.45 -2.08 17.12
CA ILE A 239 19.64 -1.49 18.18
C ILE A 239 19.50 -2.42 19.40
N GLU A 240 19.36 -3.71 19.15
CA GLU A 240 19.28 -4.72 20.21
C GLU A 240 20.60 -4.78 21.01
N ASP A 241 21.75 -4.75 20.33
CA ASP A 241 23.06 -4.71 21.00
C ASP A 241 23.22 -3.43 21.84
N VAL A 242 22.84 -2.27 21.30
CA VAL A 242 22.89 -0.98 22.03
C VAL A 242 22.03 -1.03 23.29
N CYS A 243 20.77 -1.49 23.16
CA CYS A 243 19.86 -1.58 24.28
C CYS A 243 20.35 -2.60 25.33
N ASN A 244 20.86 -3.75 24.92
CA ASN A 244 21.47 -4.74 25.83
C ASN A 244 22.67 -4.17 26.55
N PHE A 245 23.54 -3.41 25.86
CA PHE A 245 24.73 -2.80 26.44
C PHE A 245 24.37 -1.76 27.53
N PHE A 246 23.35 -0.93 27.29
CA PHE A 246 22.90 0.07 28.24
C PHE A 246 21.88 -0.45 29.26
N GLY A 247 21.35 -1.66 29.10
CA GLY A 247 20.31 -2.23 29.95
C GLY A 247 18.96 -1.56 29.76
N ASP A 248 18.63 -1.17 28.55
CA ASP A 248 17.43 -0.41 28.17
C ASP A 248 16.53 -1.16 27.19
N GLU A 249 15.33 -0.64 26.94
CA GLU A 249 14.39 -1.17 25.95
C GLU A 249 14.56 -0.46 24.60
N THR A 250 14.30 -1.16 23.48
CA THR A 250 14.41 -0.62 22.11
C THR A 250 13.57 0.63 21.87
N LYS A 251 12.44 0.77 22.59
CA LYS A 251 11.60 1.99 22.53
C LYS A 251 12.28 3.24 23.10
N ASN A 252 13.36 3.09 23.89
CA ASN A 252 14.15 4.19 24.46
C ASN A 252 15.42 4.44 23.64
N SER A 253 15.41 4.11 22.38
CA SER A 253 16.51 4.39 21.46
C SER A 253 16.02 5.13 20.22
N CYS A 254 16.96 5.85 19.60
CA CYS A 254 16.81 6.52 18.32
C CYS A 254 17.76 5.85 17.31
N LYS A 255 17.21 5.25 16.27
CA LYS A 255 17.99 4.65 15.18
C LYS A 255 17.92 5.46 13.90
N ALA A 256 18.96 5.35 13.09
CA ALA A 256 18.99 5.86 11.72
C ALA A 256 18.66 4.74 10.75
N VAL A 257 17.79 5.03 9.78
CA VAL A 257 17.58 4.20 8.58
C VAL A 257 17.98 5.06 7.38
N VAL A 258 18.85 4.53 6.53
CA VAL A 258 19.43 5.31 5.45
C VAL A 258 18.97 4.76 4.11
N TYR A 259 18.44 5.65 3.27
CA TYR A 259 18.02 5.40 1.91
C TYR A 259 18.79 6.25 0.93
N GLN A 260 18.69 5.94 -0.36
CA GLN A 260 19.09 6.79 -1.48
C GLN A 260 17.92 7.00 -2.42
N GLN A 261 17.79 8.22 -2.97
CA GLN A 261 16.80 8.56 -4.00
C GLN A 261 17.21 7.92 -5.32
N ASN A 262 16.24 7.47 -6.12
CA ASN A 262 16.52 6.72 -7.34
C ASN A 262 17.01 7.59 -8.51
N VAL A 263 16.77 8.92 -8.48
CA VAL A 263 17.09 9.82 -9.58
C VAL A 263 18.53 10.37 -9.49
N ASP A 264 18.96 10.75 -8.30
CA ASP A 264 20.23 11.46 -8.09
C ASP A 264 21.14 10.81 -7.04
N ASP A 265 20.78 9.62 -6.53
CA ASP A 265 21.48 8.88 -5.47
C ASP A 265 21.68 9.68 -4.17
N LYS A 266 20.89 10.73 -3.95
CA LYS A 266 20.94 11.57 -2.76
C LYS A 266 20.59 10.79 -1.53
N TYR A 267 21.40 10.92 -0.47
CA TYR A 267 21.17 10.24 0.80
C TYR A 267 19.96 10.81 1.53
N VAL A 268 19.15 9.92 2.10
CA VAL A 268 18.04 10.24 2.98
C VAL A 268 18.29 9.53 4.31
N VAL A 269 18.62 10.29 5.35
CA VAL A 269 18.87 9.78 6.70
C VAL A 269 17.63 10.02 7.54
N LEU A 270 16.89 8.97 7.84
CA LEU A 270 15.66 9.02 8.63
C LEU A 270 15.93 8.52 10.05
N PHE A 271 15.70 9.37 11.03
CA PHE A 271 15.74 9.00 12.45
C PHE A 271 14.35 8.60 12.94
N ILE A 272 14.27 7.46 13.60
CA ILE A 272 13.02 6.85 14.07
C ILE A 272 13.28 6.14 15.42
N ARG A 273 12.24 5.96 16.23
CA ARG A 273 12.32 5.18 17.47
C ARG A 273 12.77 3.74 17.18
N GLY A 274 13.64 3.20 18.02
CA GLY A 274 14.35 1.96 17.74
C GLY A 274 13.48 0.72 17.54
N ASP A 275 12.31 0.64 18.17
CA ASP A 275 11.36 -0.47 18.05
C ASP A 275 10.43 -0.39 16.82
N LEU A 276 10.43 0.75 16.09
CA LEU A 276 9.54 0.97 14.94
C LEU A 276 10.22 0.66 13.61
N GLU A 277 9.44 0.31 12.62
CA GLU A 277 9.88 0.17 11.23
C GLU A 277 9.41 1.35 10.37
N VAL A 278 10.21 1.71 9.39
CA VAL A 278 9.87 2.74 8.42
C VAL A 278 8.79 2.23 7.48
N ASN A 279 7.78 3.06 7.23
CA ASN A 279 6.83 2.92 6.16
C ASN A 279 7.38 3.63 4.90
N GLU A 280 7.95 2.86 4.00
CA GLU A 280 8.59 3.41 2.79
C GLU A 280 7.60 4.16 1.89
N THR A 281 6.32 3.77 1.87
CA THR A 281 5.29 4.49 1.10
C THR A 281 5.09 5.91 1.64
N LYS A 282 5.03 6.09 2.96
CA LYS A 282 4.96 7.44 3.56
C LYS A 282 6.20 8.27 3.24
N LEU A 283 7.38 7.64 3.28
CA LEU A 283 8.64 8.30 2.95
C LEU A 283 8.67 8.74 1.48
N VAL A 284 8.30 7.85 0.56
CA VAL A 284 8.20 8.13 -0.88
C VAL A 284 7.20 9.26 -1.17
N ASN A 285 6.03 9.23 -0.53
CA ASN A 285 5.00 10.27 -0.69
C ASN A 285 5.48 11.63 -0.17
N PHE A 286 6.25 11.65 0.91
CA PHE A 286 6.83 12.89 1.45
C PHE A 286 7.91 13.46 0.53
N LEU A 287 8.81 12.62 0.03
CA LEU A 287 9.89 13.03 -0.86
C LEU A 287 9.42 13.36 -2.29
N GLY A 288 8.29 12.77 -2.71
CA GLY A 288 7.82 12.83 -4.10
C GLY A 288 8.62 11.97 -5.07
N GLU A 289 9.49 11.09 -4.56
CA GLU A 289 10.43 10.28 -5.34
C GLU A 289 10.66 8.91 -4.70
N GLN A 290 10.91 7.90 -5.53
CA GLN A 290 11.24 6.54 -5.09
C GLN A 290 12.61 6.48 -4.43
N VAL A 291 12.74 5.63 -3.44
CA VAL A 291 13.98 5.37 -2.71
C VAL A 291 14.34 3.89 -2.69
N HIS A 292 15.59 3.59 -2.43
CA HIS A 292 16.10 2.24 -2.15
C HIS A 292 17.02 2.26 -0.93
N ALA A 293 17.29 1.09 -0.34
CA ALA A 293 18.21 0.96 0.77
C ALA A 293 19.61 1.48 0.37
N ALA A 294 20.17 2.38 1.17
CA ALA A 294 21.43 3.02 0.86
C ALA A 294 22.61 2.05 0.93
N VAL A 295 23.56 2.24 0.03
CA VAL A 295 24.89 1.66 0.14
C VAL A 295 25.78 2.67 0.84
N ILE A 296 26.15 2.40 2.10
CA ILE A 296 27.01 3.27 2.90
C ILE A 296 28.47 2.96 2.53
N THR A 297 29.15 3.95 1.94
CA THR A 297 30.55 3.90 1.58
C THR A 297 31.38 4.80 2.49
N GLU A 298 32.70 4.65 2.51
CA GLU A 298 33.60 5.54 3.26
C GLU A 298 33.50 7.01 2.83
N GLU A 299 33.12 7.24 1.57
CA GLU A 299 33.02 8.58 0.97
C GLU A 299 31.81 9.39 1.47
N CYS A 300 30.73 8.74 1.91
CA CYS A 300 29.52 9.45 2.36
C CYS A 300 29.65 10.10 3.74
N GLY A 301 30.69 9.75 4.52
CA GLY A 301 30.92 10.30 5.85
C GLY A 301 30.02 9.69 6.95
N LEU A 302 29.23 8.67 6.63
CA LEU A 302 28.38 7.96 7.58
C LEU A 302 29.10 6.71 8.13
N ASN A 303 29.02 6.52 9.44
CA ASN A 303 29.54 5.32 10.09
C ASN A 303 28.41 4.32 10.33
N ALA A 304 28.26 3.32 9.46
CA ALA A 304 27.24 2.28 9.59
C ALA A 304 27.26 1.62 10.99
N GLY A 305 26.09 1.50 11.62
CA GLY A 305 25.94 1.02 12.98
C GLY A 305 26.11 2.09 14.07
N TYR A 306 26.60 3.28 13.72
CA TYR A 306 26.89 4.36 14.69
C TYR A 306 26.29 5.71 14.31
N ILE A 307 25.37 5.76 13.36
CA ILE A 307 24.75 7.01 12.88
C ILE A 307 23.79 7.54 13.94
N GLY A 308 23.96 8.81 14.33
CA GLY A 308 23.12 9.49 15.30
C GLY A 308 22.77 10.92 14.89
N PRO A 309 21.70 11.52 15.47
CA PRO A 309 21.20 12.82 15.05
C PRO A 309 22.07 14.00 15.53
N VAL A 310 22.89 13.81 16.57
CA VAL A 310 23.70 14.88 17.16
C VAL A 310 24.95 15.11 16.32
N ASN A 311 25.12 16.32 15.82
CA ASN A 311 26.26 16.71 14.98
C ASN A 311 26.49 15.79 13.77
N LEU A 312 25.42 15.27 13.20
CA LEU A 312 25.48 14.45 11.99
C LEU A 312 26.18 15.21 10.86
N LYS A 313 27.11 14.53 10.21
CA LYS A 313 27.77 15.03 9.00
C LYS A 313 27.60 14.00 7.90
N VAL A 314 27.08 14.45 6.77
CA VAL A 314 26.97 13.66 5.54
C VAL A 314 27.75 14.39 4.48
N ASN A 315 28.62 13.70 3.76
CA ASN A 315 29.35 14.30 2.65
C ASN A 315 28.41 14.37 1.42
N GLY A 316 28.32 15.55 0.84
CA GLY A 316 27.40 15.83 -0.26
C GLY A 316 25.99 16.26 0.24
N ASP A 317 25.04 16.30 -0.72
CA ASP A 317 23.67 16.65 -0.42
C ASP A 317 22.94 15.48 0.22
N ALA A 318 22.30 15.74 1.37
CA ALA A 318 21.49 14.75 2.07
C ALA A 318 20.21 15.39 2.61
N VAL A 319 19.16 14.60 2.68
CA VAL A 319 17.91 14.91 3.39
C VAL A 319 17.95 14.24 4.75
N VAL A 320 17.76 15.00 5.82
CA VAL A 320 17.68 14.46 7.19
C VAL A 320 16.26 14.62 7.69
N LEU A 321 15.64 13.53 8.11
CA LEU A 321 14.23 13.45 8.50
C LEU A 321 14.09 12.85 9.89
N TYR A 322 13.02 13.24 10.58
CA TYR A 322 12.72 12.75 11.92
C TYR A 322 11.27 12.26 12.00
N ASP A 323 11.11 11.05 12.53
CA ASP A 323 9.79 10.49 12.75
C ASP A 323 9.12 11.08 13.99
N LYS A 324 7.80 11.26 13.93
CA LYS A 324 6.97 11.76 15.05
C LYS A 324 7.13 10.96 16.35
N SER A 325 7.56 9.71 16.30
CA SER A 325 7.82 8.91 17.49
C SER A 325 8.97 9.42 18.35
N LEU A 326 9.80 10.34 17.83
CA LEU A 326 10.90 10.99 18.55
C LEU A 326 10.53 12.38 19.10
N GLU A 327 9.39 12.94 18.69
CA GLU A 327 8.96 14.29 19.11
C GLU A 327 8.86 14.40 20.63
N GLY A 328 9.57 15.39 21.19
CA GLY A 328 9.60 15.65 22.63
C GLY A 328 10.27 14.55 23.48
N ARG A 329 10.89 13.54 22.88
CA ARG A 329 11.53 12.44 23.62
C ARG A 329 12.88 12.84 24.23
N ASN A 330 13.18 12.26 25.38
CA ASN A 330 14.47 12.40 26.04
C ASN A 330 14.97 11.04 26.58
N ASN A 331 16.18 11.06 27.14
CA ASN A 331 16.86 9.90 27.71
C ASN A 331 17.05 8.73 26.72
N LEU A 332 17.13 9.04 25.41
CA LEU A 332 17.31 8.04 24.39
C LEU A 332 18.79 7.65 24.23
N SER A 333 19.05 6.42 23.80
CA SER A 333 20.32 6.01 23.23
C SER A 333 20.34 6.18 21.71
N CYS A 334 21.50 6.53 21.13
CA CYS A 334 21.68 6.65 19.68
C CYS A 334 23.15 6.52 19.28
N GLY A 335 23.42 6.41 17.96
CA GLY A 335 24.81 6.48 17.46
C GLY A 335 25.49 7.82 17.76
N ALA A 336 26.81 7.80 17.87
CA ALA A 336 27.61 9.01 18.14
C ALA A 336 28.39 9.52 16.92
N ASN A 337 28.08 9.02 15.71
CA ASN A 337 28.74 9.32 14.43
C ASN A 337 30.24 8.99 14.41
N GLU A 338 30.69 8.17 15.34
CA GLU A 338 32.06 7.69 15.49
C GLU A 338 32.04 6.19 15.73
N ALA A 339 32.94 5.46 15.07
CA ALA A 339 33.06 4.00 15.22
C ALA A 339 33.20 3.60 16.69
N GLU A 340 32.51 2.55 17.09
CA GLU A 340 32.53 2.01 18.47
C GLU A 340 32.07 2.99 19.56
N HIS A 341 31.22 4.01 19.18
CA HIS A 341 30.68 4.95 20.17
C HIS A 341 29.17 5.19 19.95
N HIS A 342 28.47 5.24 21.07
CA HIS A 342 27.07 5.65 21.14
C HIS A 342 26.88 6.76 22.19
N TYR A 343 25.80 7.54 21.99
CA TYR A 343 25.31 8.46 23.02
C TYR A 343 24.25 7.78 23.87
N LYS A 344 24.23 8.19 25.15
CA LYS A 344 23.19 7.93 26.14
C LYS A 344 22.67 9.27 26.62
N GLY A 345 21.40 9.35 26.99
CA GLY A 345 20.78 10.58 27.47
C GLY A 345 20.49 11.63 26.41
N LEU A 346 20.27 11.20 25.13
CA LEU A 346 19.83 12.09 24.08
C LEU A 346 18.47 12.70 24.42
N ASP A 347 18.37 14.00 24.28
CA ASP A 347 17.18 14.81 24.45
C ASP A 347 16.90 15.51 23.10
N MET A 348 15.81 15.16 22.46
CA MET A 348 15.50 15.66 21.11
C MET A 348 15.29 17.18 21.06
N GLU A 349 14.72 17.76 22.12
CA GLU A 349 14.52 19.22 22.21
C GLU A 349 15.83 19.97 22.47
N ARG A 350 16.71 19.43 23.32
CA ARG A 350 17.99 20.03 23.69
C ARG A 350 19.05 19.85 22.60
N ASP A 351 19.18 18.60 22.10
CA ASP A 351 20.34 18.19 21.29
C ASP A 351 20.07 18.27 19.79
N VAL A 352 18.77 18.30 19.38
CA VAL A 352 18.32 18.38 17.98
C VAL A 352 17.20 19.44 17.83
N PRO A 353 17.41 20.69 18.23
CA PRO A 353 16.32 21.68 18.36
C PRO A 353 15.65 22.10 17.06
N ASN A 354 16.24 21.79 15.91
CA ASN A 354 15.69 22.14 14.60
C ASN A 354 15.04 20.94 13.89
N ALA A 355 14.72 19.86 14.62
CA ALA A 355 14.08 18.70 14.03
C ALA A 355 12.62 19.02 13.65
N GLU A 356 12.24 18.70 12.42
CA GLU A 356 10.86 18.71 11.93
C GLU A 356 10.35 17.27 11.88
N TYR A 357 9.22 17.02 12.55
CA TYR A 357 8.72 15.67 12.76
C TYR A 357 7.55 15.32 11.83
N HIS A 358 7.66 14.19 11.14
CA HIS A 358 6.61 13.65 10.27
C HIS A 358 6.34 12.18 10.59
N ASP A 359 5.16 11.68 10.24
CA ASP A 359 4.81 10.28 10.44
C ASP A 359 5.39 9.41 9.33
N PHE A 360 6.48 8.71 9.62
CA PHE A 360 7.12 7.73 8.74
C PHE A 360 7.04 6.30 9.27
N ALA A 361 6.51 6.09 10.47
CA ALA A 361 6.48 4.77 11.08
C ALA A 361 5.32 3.91 10.55
N LYS A 362 5.55 2.59 10.50
CA LYS A 362 4.47 1.60 10.43
C LYS A 362 3.78 1.51 11.78
N ILE A 363 2.45 1.50 11.76
CA ILE A 363 1.66 1.24 12.97
C ILE A 363 1.86 -0.21 13.43
N GLN A 364 1.87 -0.43 14.74
CA GLN A 364 2.07 -1.74 15.34
C GLN A 364 0.76 -2.32 15.91
N GLU A 365 0.72 -3.66 16.03
CA GLU A 365 -0.32 -4.38 16.78
C GLU A 365 -0.41 -3.84 18.21
N GLY A 366 -1.63 -3.59 18.71
CA GLY A 366 -1.86 -2.99 20.03
C GLY A 366 -1.57 -1.49 20.10
N GLY A 367 -1.20 -0.84 19.01
CA GLY A 367 -0.94 0.60 18.92
C GLY A 367 -2.18 1.46 19.19
N ILE A 368 -1.97 2.77 19.25
CA ILE A 368 -3.04 3.75 19.43
C ILE A 368 -3.78 3.96 18.11
N CYS A 369 -5.10 3.81 18.15
CA CYS A 369 -5.96 4.11 17.01
C CYS A 369 -5.98 5.63 16.75
N PRO A 370 -5.66 6.10 15.53
CA PRO A 370 -5.65 7.52 15.20
C PRO A 370 -7.03 8.18 15.32
N LYS A 371 -8.11 7.40 15.16
CA LYS A 371 -9.48 7.92 15.20
C LYS A 371 -10.05 8.05 16.61
N CYS A 372 -9.88 7.01 17.45
CA CYS A 372 -10.51 7.00 18.78
C CYS A 372 -9.53 7.14 19.95
N GLY A 373 -8.21 7.17 19.71
CA GLY A 373 -7.18 7.33 20.73
C GLY A 373 -6.96 6.13 21.65
N LYS A 374 -7.63 5.00 21.42
CA LYS A 374 -7.49 3.79 22.26
C LYS A 374 -6.41 2.87 21.71
N LYS A 375 -5.75 2.11 22.63
CA LYS A 375 -4.78 1.06 22.27
C LYS A 375 -5.50 -0.23 21.85
N THR A 376 -6.14 -0.18 20.69
CA THR A 376 -6.99 -1.27 20.18
C THR A 376 -6.76 -1.57 18.70
N VAL A 377 -5.59 -1.18 18.19
CA VAL A 377 -5.19 -1.51 16.81
C VAL A 377 -4.91 -3.00 16.70
N LYS A 378 -5.49 -3.61 15.66
CA LYS A 378 -5.20 -4.97 15.21
C LYS A 378 -4.71 -4.98 13.78
N ILE A 379 -3.81 -5.91 13.49
CA ILE A 379 -3.29 -6.14 12.13
C ILE A 379 -3.83 -7.48 11.65
N SER A 380 -4.60 -7.45 10.57
CA SER A 380 -5.16 -8.62 9.90
C SER A 380 -4.54 -8.79 8.52
N ARG A 381 -4.71 -9.99 7.96
CA ARG A 381 -4.33 -10.26 6.57
C ARG A 381 -5.56 -10.16 5.68
N GLY A 382 -5.36 -9.66 4.45
CA GLY A 382 -6.43 -9.50 3.48
C GLY A 382 -6.00 -9.72 2.04
N ILE A 383 -7.01 -9.89 1.18
CA ILE A 383 -6.85 -9.93 -0.29
C ILE A 383 -7.65 -8.75 -0.83
N GLU A 384 -7.02 -7.91 -1.64
CA GLU A 384 -7.71 -6.85 -2.37
C GLU A 384 -8.66 -7.46 -3.41
N VAL A 385 -9.93 -7.10 -3.32
CA VAL A 385 -10.99 -7.56 -4.25
C VAL A 385 -11.62 -6.41 -5.03
N GLY A 386 -11.23 -5.18 -4.74
CA GLY A 386 -11.64 -3.98 -5.46
C GLY A 386 -11.03 -2.73 -4.88
N ASN A 387 -11.05 -1.65 -5.65
CA ASN A 387 -10.59 -0.33 -5.22
C ASN A 387 -11.37 0.78 -5.90
N ILE A 388 -11.36 1.96 -5.29
CA ILE A 388 -11.88 3.21 -5.85
C ILE A 388 -10.93 4.36 -5.53
N PHE A 389 -10.77 5.28 -6.49
CA PHE A 389 -9.84 6.41 -6.40
C PHE A 389 -10.52 7.72 -6.81
N GLN A 390 -10.16 8.82 -6.17
CA GLN A 390 -10.37 10.15 -6.70
C GLN A 390 -9.13 10.58 -7.49
N LEU A 391 -9.08 10.30 -8.79
CA LEU A 391 -7.90 10.51 -9.64
C LEU A 391 -7.58 11.99 -9.91
N GLY A 392 -8.55 12.89 -9.68
CA GLY A 392 -8.42 14.29 -10.01
C GLY A 392 -8.25 14.52 -11.51
N THR A 393 -7.37 15.44 -11.89
CA THR A 393 -7.17 15.85 -13.29
C THR A 393 -5.89 15.29 -13.93
N LYS A 394 -5.24 14.32 -13.30
CA LYS A 394 -3.95 13.79 -13.78
C LYS A 394 -4.00 13.32 -15.23
N TYR A 395 -4.94 12.45 -15.56
CA TYR A 395 -5.07 11.86 -16.90
C TYR A 395 -5.71 12.82 -17.90
N THR A 396 -6.73 13.57 -17.50
CA THR A 396 -7.41 14.53 -18.38
C THR A 396 -6.48 15.65 -18.81
N LYS A 397 -5.69 16.23 -17.89
CA LYS A 397 -4.69 17.25 -18.22
C LYS A 397 -3.60 16.74 -19.16
N SER A 398 -3.03 15.56 -18.89
CA SER A 398 -1.98 14.98 -19.72
C SER A 398 -2.44 14.69 -21.15
N MET A 399 -3.74 14.46 -21.35
CA MET A 399 -4.35 14.19 -22.65
C MET A 399 -5.11 15.38 -23.25
N ASN A 400 -4.91 16.59 -22.73
CA ASN A 400 -5.55 17.83 -23.21
C ASN A 400 -7.08 17.76 -23.25
N MET A 401 -7.70 17.10 -22.27
CA MET A 401 -9.12 17.13 -22.02
C MET A 401 -9.37 18.14 -20.89
N THR A 402 -9.84 19.35 -21.27
CA THR A 402 -10.07 20.50 -20.37
C THR A 402 -11.54 20.91 -20.39
#